data_2ead68610d91d2976296b672bfd81917
#
_entry.id   2ead68610d91d2976296b672bfd81917
#
_cell.length_a   1.000
_cell.length_b   1.000
_cell.length_c   1.000
_cell.angle_alpha   90.00
_cell.angle_beta   90.00
_cell.angle_gamma   90.00
#
_symmetry.space_group_name_H-M   'P 1'
#
loop_
_entity.id
_entity.type
_entity.pdbx_description
1 polymer ?
#
loop_
_entity_poly.entity_id
_entity_poly.type
_entity_poly.pdbx_seq_one_letter_code
_entity_poly.pdbx_strand_id
1 'polypeptide(L)'
;IAKLTEQEERQTGGARAQLYHVRKEGAGQAALIGIANAGKSRLLGALTDASPKVADYPYTTQFPMPAMMPFENIQVQIVDLPPVTEHPSQGWMRSLIRQADLLLLVVDLSFDPLAEMETVLGELGSMRIEPVGQGEVGATGEMTVRKRALVVGNKLDAADAPDNLELLEEVYRDRFPIVSVSGNTGRGLEELKRMAF
;
A
#
# COMPACT_ATOMS: atom_id res chain seq x y z
N ILE A 1 42.58 6.84 -10.47
CA ILE A 1 41.27 6.87 -11.18
C ILE A 1 40.33 5.83 -10.55
N ALA A 2 40.73 4.58 -10.33
CA ALA A 2 39.85 3.53 -9.76
C ALA A 2 39.32 3.84 -8.33
N LYS A 3 40.09 4.52 -7.47
CA LYS A 3 39.65 4.88 -6.10
C LYS A 3 38.60 6.00 -6.05
N LEU A 4 38.55 6.87 -7.06
CA LEU A 4 37.54 7.94 -7.17
C LEU A 4 36.17 7.36 -7.59
N THR A 5 36.16 6.36 -8.47
CA THR A 5 34.94 5.69 -8.93
C THR A 5 34.27 4.89 -7.80
N GLU A 6 35.04 4.21 -6.95
CA GLU A 6 34.50 3.48 -5.78
C GLU A 6 33.93 4.41 -4.70
N GLN A 7 34.47 5.61 -4.54
CA GLN A 7 33.91 6.59 -3.60
C GLN A 7 32.62 7.23 -4.12
N GLU A 8 32.52 7.50 -5.41
CA GLU A 8 31.29 8.00 -6.04
C GLU A 8 30.17 6.94 -6.02
N GLU A 9 30.49 5.66 -6.29
CA GLU A 9 29.51 4.56 -6.18
C GLU A 9 29.03 4.33 -4.75
N ARG A 10 29.88 4.50 -3.73
CA ARG A 10 29.46 4.42 -2.32
C ARG A 10 28.59 5.59 -1.89
N GLN A 11 28.86 6.81 -2.37
CA GLN A 11 28.04 7.98 -2.07
C GLN A 11 26.68 7.92 -2.78
N THR A 12 26.63 7.47 -4.02
CA THR A 12 25.37 7.29 -4.75
C THR A 12 24.56 6.12 -4.21
N GLY A 13 25.20 5.05 -3.75
CA GLY A 13 24.54 3.92 -3.08
C GLY A 13 23.92 4.31 -1.75
N GLY A 14 24.58 5.13 -0.94
CA GLY A 14 24.06 5.64 0.32
C GLY A 14 22.87 6.59 0.15
N ALA A 15 22.95 7.50 -0.82
CA ALA A 15 21.89 8.44 -1.13
C ALA A 15 20.64 7.71 -1.71
N ARG A 16 20.83 6.71 -2.58
CA ARG A 16 19.75 5.85 -3.07
C ARG A 16 19.11 5.02 -1.96
N ALA A 17 19.89 4.46 -1.03
CA ALA A 17 19.34 3.71 0.10
C ALA A 17 18.45 4.57 1.01
N GLN A 18 18.75 5.86 1.17
CA GLN A 18 17.92 6.80 1.94
C GLN A 18 16.57 7.09 1.27
N LEU A 19 16.48 7.07 -0.05
CA LEU A 19 15.23 7.31 -0.77
C LEU A 19 14.17 6.21 -0.55
N TYR A 20 14.61 5.00 -0.21
CA TYR A 20 13.73 3.86 0.04
C TYR A 20 13.48 3.59 1.53
N HIS A 21 14.06 4.38 2.42
CA HIS A 21 13.88 4.22 3.85
C HIS A 21 12.79 5.16 4.36
N VAL A 22 11.69 4.59 4.85
CA VAL A 22 10.62 5.33 5.51
C VAL A 22 10.70 5.05 7.00
N ARG A 23 11.04 6.06 7.80
CA ARG A 23 10.99 5.97 9.25
C ARG A 23 9.52 5.91 9.68
N LYS A 24 9.19 4.99 10.57
CA LYS A 24 7.86 4.88 11.14
C LYS A 24 7.58 6.08 12.07
N GLU A 25 6.47 6.76 11.84
CA GLU A 25 6.02 7.94 12.59
C GLU A 25 4.53 7.79 12.95
N GLY A 26 4.09 8.54 13.96
CA GLY A 26 2.70 8.51 14.41
C GLY A 26 2.35 7.27 15.25
N ALA A 27 1.05 7.01 15.38
CA ALA A 27 0.51 5.92 16.20
C ALA A 27 0.63 4.54 15.53
N GLY A 28 0.78 4.50 14.21
CA GLY A 28 0.92 3.29 13.41
C GLY A 28 1.29 3.60 11.97
N GLN A 29 1.66 2.57 11.22
CA GLN A 29 2.03 2.69 9.81
C GLN A 29 1.22 1.69 8.97
N ALA A 30 0.53 2.19 7.94
CA ALA A 30 -0.13 1.37 6.94
C ALA A 30 0.53 1.54 5.57
N ALA A 31 0.64 0.46 4.80
CA ALA A 31 1.17 0.46 3.44
C ALA A 31 0.04 0.31 2.42
N LEU A 32 -0.06 1.22 1.44
CA LEU A 32 -0.93 1.08 0.28
C LEU A 32 -0.27 0.14 -0.74
N ILE A 33 -0.92 -0.98 -0.99
CA ILE A 33 -0.43 -2.04 -1.88
C ILE A 33 -1.46 -2.27 -2.98
N GLY A 34 -1.01 -2.40 -4.20
CA GLY A 34 -1.87 -2.64 -5.35
C GLY A 34 -1.10 -2.51 -6.66
N ILE A 35 -1.75 -2.87 -7.76
CA ILE A 35 -1.18 -2.75 -9.10
C ILE A 35 -1.16 -1.29 -9.59
N ALA A 36 -0.63 -1.07 -10.79
CA ALA A 36 -0.70 0.24 -11.44
C ALA A 36 -2.17 0.66 -11.67
N ASN A 37 -2.45 1.95 -11.53
CA ASN A 37 -3.76 2.55 -11.75
C ASN A 37 -4.90 2.16 -10.78
N ALA A 38 -4.65 1.36 -9.76
CA ALA A 38 -5.64 1.10 -8.69
C ALA A 38 -6.02 2.36 -7.86
N GLY A 39 -5.33 3.48 -8.11
CA GLY A 39 -5.66 4.78 -7.51
C GLY A 39 -5.05 5.02 -6.14
N LYS A 40 -3.98 4.31 -5.76
CA LYS A 40 -3.29 4.43 -4.46
C LYS A 40 -2.89 5.86 -4.11
N SER A 41 -2.17 6.54 -5.00
CA SER A 41 -1.67 7.91 -4.74
C SER A 41 -2.81 8.92 -4.64
N ARG A 42 -3.91 8.72 -5.38
CA ARG A 42 -5.10 9.56 -5.25
C ARG A 42 -5.80 9.31 -3.92
N LEU A 43 -5.88 8.06 -3.51
CA LEU A 43 -6.43 7.67 -2.21
C LEU A 43 -5.60 8.26 -1.07
N LEU A 44 -4.26 8.21 -1.17
CA LEU A 44 -3.36 8.86 -0.22
C LEU A 44 -3.67 10.35 -0.09
N GLY A 45 -3.79 11.07 -1.22
CA GLY A 45 -4.14 12.50 -1.23
C GLY A 45 -5.50 12.80 -0.61
N ALA A 46 -6.48 11.90 -0.77
CA ALA A 46 -7.81 12.06 -0.19
C ALA A 46 -7.87 11.72 1.32
N LEU A 47 -6.99 10.86 1.81
CA LEU A 47 -6.91 10.48 3.22
C LEU A 47 -6.10 11.47 4.06
N THR A 48 -5.23 12.23 3.42
CA THR A 48 -4.34 13.16 4.10
C THR A 48 -4.71 14.59 3.75
N ASP A 49 -4.80 15.50 4.74
CA ASP A 49 -5.03 16.93 4.50
C ASP A 49 -3.83 17.62 3.84
N ALA A 50 -2.73 16.92 3.73
CA ALA A 50 -1.60 17.40 2.97
C ALA A 50 -1.98 17.34 1.48
N SER A 51 -2.09 18.50 0.83
CA SER A 51 -1.73 18.53 -0.58
C SER A 51 -0.44 17.74 -0.68
N PRO A 52 -0.39 16.60 -1.38
CA PRO A 52 0.87 15.90 -1.51
C PRO A 52 1.86 16.99 -1.92
N LYS A 53 2.91 17.20 -1.13
CA LYS A 53 4.07 17.89 -1.68
C LYS A 53 4.46 16.99 -2.84
N VAL A 54 3.88 17.29 -3.99
CA VAL A 54 4.30 16.78 -5.27
C VAL A 54 5.74 17.30 -5.33
N ALA A 55 6.64 16.55 -4.77
CA ALA A 55 8.02 16.68 -5.16
C ALA A 55 7.96 16.53 -6.67
N ASP A 56 8.61 17.43 -7.40
CA ASP A 56 8.61 17.57 -8.86
C ASP A 56 9.06 16.31 -9.62
N TYR A 57 8.46 15.16 -9.31
CA TYR A 57 8.70 13.87 -9.95
C TYR A 57 7.51 13.52 -10.84
N PRO A 58 7.72 13.44 -12.16
CA PRO A 58 6.65 13.14 -13.10
C PRO A 58 6.11 11.71 -12.91
N TYR A 59 4.85 11.61 -12.54
CA TYR A 59 3.84 10.61 -12.86
C TYR A 59 4.08 9.10 -12.63
N THR A 60 5.17 8.64 -12.05
CA THR A 60 5.32 7.24 -11.63
C THR A 60 5.90 7.20 -10.22
N THR A 61 5.15 6.63 -9.28
CA THR A 61 5.62 6.41 -7.91
C THR A 61 6.74 5.35 -7.98
N GLN A 62 7.98 5.80 -8.15
CA GLN A 62 9.16 4.92 -8.13
C GLN A 62 9.74 4.77 -6.72
N PHE A 63 9.29 5.61 -5.79
CA PHE A 63 9.76 5.66 -4.41
C PHE A 63 8.57 5.61 -3.45
N PRO A 64 8.75 5.09 -2.22
CA PRO A 64 7.71 5.12 -1.21
C PRO A 64 7.40 6.56 -0.81
N MET A 65 6.11 6.91 -0.77
CA MET A 65 5.65 8.25 -0.38
C MET A 65 4.89 8.18 0.95
N PRO A 66 5.50 8.57 2.07
CA PRO A 66 4.80 8.65 3.34
C PRO A 66 3.96 9.92 3.44
N ALA A 67 2.78 9.81 4.03
CA ALA A 67 1.94 10.93 4.42
C ALA A 67 1.21 10.63 5.73
N MET A 68 0.80 11.66 6.46
CA MET A 68 0.13 11.50 7.75
C MET A 68 -1.37 11.64 7.58
N MET A 69 -2.11 10.61 7.92
CA MET A 69 -3.57 10.59 7.96
C MET A 69 -4.04 10.96 9.36
N PRO A 70 -4.80 12.06 9.51
CA PRO A 70 -5.39 12.40 10.80
C PRO A 70 -6.58 11.48 11.08
N PHE A 71 -6.65 10.99 12.31
CA PHE A 71 -7.79 10.26 12.82
C PHE A 71 -7.99 10.57 14.30
N GLU A 72 -9.14 11.19 14.66
CA GLU A 72 -9.39 11.70 16.00
C GLU A 72 -8.24 12.57 16.54
N ASN A 73 -7.59 12.15 17.62
CA ASN A 73 -6.49 12.88 18.27
C ASN A 73 -5.08 12.32 17.89
N ILE A 74 -5.00 11.46 16.91
CA ILE A 74 -3.76 10.81 16.52
C ILE A 74 -3.51 10.94 15.03
N GLN A 75 -2.30 10.58 14.62
CA GLN A 75 -1.93 10.50 13.22
C GLN A 75 -1.40 9.11 12.90
N VAL A 76 -1.83 8.55 11.77
CA VAL A 76 -1.36 7.29 11.19
C VAL A 76 -0.55 7.60 9.96
N GLN A 77 0.63 7.03 9.87
CA GLN A 77 1.43 7.16 8.67
C GLN A 77 0.92 6.20 7.60
N ILE A 78 0.55 6.73 6.45
CA ILE A 78 0.24 5.95 5.25
C ILE A 78 1.41 6.04 4.30
N VAL A 79 1.88 4.92 3.79
CA VAL A 79 2.99 4.86 2.82
C VAL A 79 2.45 4.36 1.49
N ASP A 80 2.42 5.24 0.49
CA ASP A 80 2.11 4.83 -0.89
C ASP A 80 3.32 4.11 -1.49
N LEU A 81 3.12 2.87 -1.90
CA LEU A 81 4.16 2.07 -2.53
C LEU A 81 3.98 2.02 -4.05
N PRO A 82 5.08 1.96 -4.81
CA PRO A 82 5.01 1.64 -6.23
C PRO A 82 4.19 0.39 -6.50
N PRO A 83 3.65 0.23 -7.73
CA PRO A 83 2.94 -0.99 -8.09
C PRO A 83 3.76 -2.24 -7.79
N VAL A 84 3.17 -3.22 -7.09
CA VAL A 84 3.88 -4.45 -6.68
C VAL A 84 4.38 -5.28 -7.86
N THR A 85 3.76 -5.14 -9.02
CA THR A 85 4.11 -5.82 -10.26
C THR A 85 5.35 -5.24 -10.97
N GLU A 86 5.71 -3.99 -10.67
CA GLU A 86 6.83 -3.32 -11.35
C GLU A 86 8.19 -3.62 -10.69
N HIS A 87 8.18 -3.95 -9.39
CA HIS A 87 9.41 -4.09 -8.61
C HIS A 87 9.40 -5.30 -7.66
N PRO A 88 9.00 -6.51 -8.11
CA PRO A 88 8.79 -7.65 -7.22
C PRO A 88 10.07 -8.15 -6.52
N SER A 89 11.23 -7.88 -7.10
CA SER A 89 12.54 -8.36 -6.58
C SER A 89 13.26 -7.34 -5.68
N GLN A 90 12.70 -6.15 -5.46
CA GLN A 90 13.41 -5.14 -4.69
C GLN A 90 13.26 -5.36 -3.18
N GLY A 91 14.35 -5.71 -2.52
CA GLY A 91 14.39 -6.01 -1.09
C GLY A 91 13.89 -4.88 -0.18
N TRP A 92 13.98 -3.61 -0.62
CA TRP A 92 13.47 -2.46 0.12
C TRP A 92 11.93 -2.46 0.22
N MET A 93 11.21 -2.79 -0.85
CA MET A 93 9.73 -2.85 -0.85
C MET A 93 9.26 -3.92 0.12
N ARG A 94 9.85 -5.12 0.04
CA ARG A 94 9.59 -6.18 1.00
C ARG A 94 9.86 -5.74 2.44
N SER A 95 10.96 -5.01 2.69
CA SER A 95 11.29 -4.51 4.02
C SER A 95 10.22 -3.53 4.53
N LEU A 96 9.77 -2.58 3.72
CA LEU A 96 8.72 -1.63 4.10
C LEU A 96 7.38 -2.32 4.38
N ILE A 97 6.97 -3.27 3.52
CA ILE A 97 5.73 -4.03 3.73
C ILE A 97 5.81 -4.83 5.04
N ARG A 98 6.96 -5.42 5.36
CA ARG A 98 7.17 -6.13 6.63
C ARG A 98 7.17 -5.23 7.86
N GLN A 99 7.59 -3.97 7.72
CA GLN A 99 7.58 -2.99 8.82
C GLN A 99 6.19 -2.42 9.09
N ALA A 100 5.33 -2.30 8.08
CA ALA A 100 3.98 -1.78 8.24
C ALA A 100 3.17 -2.60 9.25
N ASP A 101 2.28 -1.94 10.00
CA ASP A 101 1.37 -2.60 10.95
C ASP A 101 0.13 -3.14 10.24
N LEU A 102 -0.29 -2.46 9.15
CA LEU A 102 -1.45 -2.81 8.35
C LEU A 102 -1.11 -2.73 6.86
N LEU A 103 -1.63 -3.66 6.08
CA LEU A 103 -1.60 -3.63 4.62
C LEU A 103 -2.97 -3.21 4.10
N LEU A 104 -3.03 -2.13 3.34
CA LEU A 104 -4.22 -1.69 2.61
C LEU A 104 -4.10 -2.20 1.17
N LEU A 105 -4.82 -3.30 0.86
CA LEU A 105 -4.81 -3.93 -0.46
C LEU A 105 -5.82 -3.20 -1.35
N VAL A 106 -5.32 -2.30 -2.19
CA VAL A 106 -6.14 -1.41 -3.02
C VAL A 106 -6.38 -2.05 -4.38
N VAL A 107 -7.67 -2.21 -4.72
CA VAL A 107 -8.13 -2.74 -6.01
C VAL A 107 -9.10 -1.76 -6.69
N ASP A 108 -9.15 -1.81 -8.01
CA ASP A 108 -9.98 -0.97 -8.86
C ASP A 108 -11.35 -1.61 -9.10
N LEU A 109 -12.41 -1.01 -8.54
CA LEU A 109 -13.78 -1.47 -8.77
C LEU A 109 -14.34 -1.11 -10.15
N SER A 110 -13.61 -0.34 -10.96
CA SER A 110 -14.05 -0.01 -12.32
C SER A 110 -13.66 -1.05 -13.37
N PHE A 111 -12.92 -2.10 -12.98
CA PHE A 111 -12.44 -3.11 -13.92
C PHE A 111 -12.60 -4.54 -13.37
N ASP A 112 -11.54 -5.25 -13.07
CA ASP A 112 -11.56 -6.64 -12.59
C ASP A 112 -10.84 -6.74 -11.23
N PRO A 113 -11.55 -6.49 -10.11
CA PRO A 113 -10.94 -6.49 -8.79
C PRO A 113 -10.49 -7.89 -8.34
N LEU A 114 -11.05 -8.98 -8.91
CA LEU A 114 -10.63 -10.33 -8.55
C LEU A 114 -9.25 -10.64 -9.13
N ALA A 115 -9.03 -10.35 -10.43
CA ALA A 115 -7.72 -10.53 -11.05
C ALA A 115 -6.64 -9.64 -10.42
N GLU A 116 -7.00 -8.42 -10.00
CA GLU A 116 -6.09 -7.54 -9.26
C GLU A 116 -5.72 -8.12 -7.90
N MET A 117 -6.70 -8.64 -7.14
CA MET A 117 -6.45 -9.29 -5.85
C MET A 117 -5.55 -10.51 -6.00
N GLU A 118 -5.82 -11.39 -6.98
CA GLU A 118 -4.97 -12.56 -7.23
C GLU A 118 -3.52 -12.14 -7.52
N THR A 119 -3.33 -11.11 -8.34
CA THR A 119 -2.02 -10.56 -8.66
C THR A 119 -1.31 -10.05 -7.40
N VAL A 120 -1.99 -9.22 -6.61
CA VAL A 120 -1.42 -8.65 -5.38
C VAL A 120 -1.05 -9.75 -4.38
N LEU A 121 -1.94 -10.75 -4.19
CA LEU A 121 -1.69 -11.87 -3.27
C LEU A 121 -0.53 -12.74 -3.75
N GLY A 122 -0.41 -12.97 -5.05
CA GLY A 122 0.71 -13.70 -5.67
C GLY A 122 2.05 -13.00 -5.44
N GLU A 123 2.11 -11.68 -5.66
CA GLU A 123 3.32 -10.87 -5.43
C GLU A 123 3.73 -10.84 -3.96
N LEU A 124 2.77 -10.66 -3.04
CA LEU A 124 3.04 -10.73 -1.60
C LEU A 124 3.54 -12.12 -1.19
N GLY A 125 2.97 -13.19 -1.75
CA GLY A 125 3.41 -14.56 -1.55
C GLY A 125 4.87 -14.77 -2.00
N SER A 126 5.26 -14.23 -3.16
CA SER A 126 6.64 -14.26 -3.67
C SER A 126 7.62 -13.57 -2.71
N MET A 127 7.16 -12.54 -2.01
CA MET A 127 7.91 -11.82 -0.97
C MET A 127 7.89 -12.52 0.39
N ARG A 128 7.26 -13.70 0.51
CA ARG A 128 7.03 -14.41 1.78
C ARG A 128 6.27 -13.55 2.80
N ILE A 129 5.23 -12.87 2.34
CA ILE A 129 4.31 -12.09 3.14
C ILE A 129 2.91 -12.69 2.93
N GLU A 130 2.29 -13.10 4.02
CA GLU A 130 0.94 -13.66 4.05
C GLU A 130 -0.01 -12.60 4.63
N PRO A 131 -0.85 -11.95 3.81
CA PRO A 131 -1.87 -11.05 4.34
C PRO A 131 -2.99 -11.84 5.02
N VAL A 132 -3.41 -11.38 6.20
CA VAL A 132 -4.49 -11.99 7.00
C VAL A 132 -5.46 -10.91 7.45
N GLY A 133 -6.76 -11.16 7.33
CA GLY A 133 -7.80 -10.23 7.79
C GLY A 133 -7.96 -10.28 9.31
N GLN A 134 -7.92 -11.49 9.87
CA GLN A 134 -8.00 -11.75 11.31
C GLN A 134 -6.99 -12.85 11.67
N GLY A 135 -6.66 -12.94 12.96
CA GLY A 135 -5.76 -13.96 13.47
C GLY A 135 -4.39 -13.42 13.90
N GLU A 136 -3.48 -14.35 14.18
CA GLU A 136 -2.14 -14.01 14.65
C GLU A 136 -1.28 -13.41 13.55
N VAL A 137 -0.65 -12.28 13.86
CA VAL A 137 0.36 -11.62 13.01
C VAL A 137 1.76 -11.97 13.53
N GLY A 138 2.75 -11.94 12.64
CA GLY A 138 4.14 -12.20 12.99
C GLY A 138 4.81 -13.25 12.12
N ALA A 139 5.99 -13.70 12.54
CA ALA A 139 6.75 -14.71 11.80
C ALA A 139 6.12 -16.11 11.99
N THR A 140 5.90 -16.80 10.88
CA THR A 140 5.58 -18.23 10.86
C THR A 140 6.81 -19.03 10.44
N GLY A 141 6.94 -20.26 10.93
CA GLY A 141 8.16 -21.07 10.97
C GLY A 141 9.11 -21.12 9.76
N GLU A 142 8.69 -20.72 8.57
CA GLU A 142 9.49 -20.75 7.34
C GLU A 142 9.84 -19.35 6.78
N MET A 143 10.21 -18.39 7.62
CA MET A 143 10.56 -17.03 7.20
C MET A 143 9.39 -16.24 6.56
N THR A 144 8.18 -16.78 6.50
CA THR A 144 6.98 -16.07 6.09
C THR A 144 6.47 -15.21 7.22
N VAL A 145 6.02 -14.00 6.91
CA VAL A 145 5.47 -13.07 7.89
C VAL A 145 4.00 -12.84 7.60
N ARG A 146 3.16 -13.10 8.60
CA ARG A 146 1.74 -12.75 8.56
C ARG A 146 1.55 -11.29 8.92
N LYS A 147 0.79 -10.59 8.09
CA LYS A 147 0.51 -9.16 8.25
C LYS A 147 -0.99 -8.91 8.17
N ARG A 148 -1.50 -8.11 9.12
CA ARG A 148 -2.89 -7.68 9.05
C ARG A 148 -3.16 -6.97 7.74
N ALA A 149 -4.27 -7.27 7.10
CA ALA A 149 -4.66 -6.70 5.82
C ALA A 149 -6.14 -6.31 5.81
N LEU A 150 -6.44 -5.22 5.10
CA LEU A 150 -7.75 -4.70 4.79
C LEU A 150 -7.83 -4.51 3.28
N VAL A 151 -8.86 -5.04 2.64
CA VAL A 151 -9.11 -4.83 1.21
C VAL A 151 -9.85 -3.52 1.02
N VAL A 152 -9.35 -2.69 0.11
CA VAL A 152 -9.91 -1.37 -0.22
C VAL A 152 -10.37 -1.38 -1.67
N GLY A 153 -11.66 -1.55 -1.90
CA GLY A 153 -12.28 -1.39 -3.22
C GLY A 153 -12.38 0.09 -3.57
N ASN A 154 -11.46 0.58 -4.39
CA ASN A 154 -11.41 1.99 -4.80
C ASN A 154 -12.20 2.24 -6.09
N LYS A 155 -12.45 3.51 -6.39
CA LYS A 155 -13.27 4.00 -7.51
C LYS A 155 -14.76 3.59 -7.42
N LEU A 156 -15.30 3.63 -6.20
CA LEU A 156 -16.72 3.38 -5.91
C LEU A 156 -17.69 4.29 -6.69
N ASP A 157 -17.18 5.35 -7.30
CA ASP A 157 -17.91 6.27 -8.17
C ASP A 157 -18.01 5.78 -9.64
N ALA A 158 -17.37 4.67 -10.00
CA ALA A 158 -17.50 4.07 -11.34
C ALA A 158 -18.85 3.34 -11.50
N ALA A 159 -19.31 3.25 -12.76
CA ALA A 159 -20.61 2.65 -13.06
C ALA A 159 -20.70 1.16 -12.68
N ASP A 160 -19.62 0.41 -12.93
CA ASP A 160 -19.57 -1.04 -12.69
C ASP A 160 -19.14 -1.38 -11.24
N ALA A 161 -18.84 -0.36 -10.40
CA ALA A 161 -18.33 -0.57 -9.06
C ALA A 161 -19.28 -1.36 -8.13
N PRO A 162 -20.62 -1.20 -8.18
CA PRO A 162 -21.50 -2.00 -7.32
C PRO A 162 -21.42 -3.50 -7.59
N ASP A 163 -21.45 -3.90 -8.86
CA ASP A 163 -21.40 -5.31 -9.27
C ASP A 163 -20.03 -5.92 -8.96
N ASN A 164 -18.96 -5.19 -9.23
CA ASN A 164 -17.59 -5.60 -8.93
C ASN A 164 -17.30 -5.68 -7.42
N LEU A 165 -17.94 -4.82 -6.61
CA LEU A 165 -17.87 -4.90 -5.16
C LEU A 165 -18.55 -6.17 -4.64
N GLU A 166 -19.75 -6.50 -5.15
CA GLU A 166 -20.47 -7.72 -4.77
C GLU A 166 -19.62 -8.96 -5.06
N LEU A 167 -19.01 -9.05 -6.25
CA LEU A 167 -18.09 -10.13 -6.61
C LEU A 167 -16.87 -10.20 -5.68
N LEU A 168 -16.27 -9.07 -5.36
CA LEU A 168 -15.13 -8.99 -4.46
C LEU A 168 -15.50 -9.48 -3.04
N GLU A 169 -16.67 -9.07 -2.55
CA GLU A 169 -17.18 -9.49 -1.24
C GLU A 169 -17.54 -10.98 -1.23
N GLU A 170 -18.16 -11.51 -2.27
CA GLU A 170 -18.49 -12.93 -2.36
C GLU A 170 -17.25 -13.81 -2.20
N VAL A 171 -16.15 -13.44 -2.82
CA VAL A 171 -14.90 -14.24 -2.82
C VAL A 171 -14.05 -14.02 -1.57
N TYR A 172 -13.97 -12.79 -1.05
CA TYR A 172 -12.94 -12.43 -0.08
C TYR A 172 -13.43 -12.02 1.31
N ARG A 173 -14.73 -11.80 1.55
CA ARG A 173 -15.24 -11.33 2.86
C ARG A 173 -14.93 -12.25 4.04
N ASP A 174 -14.86 -13.55 3.80
CA ASP A 174 -14.54 -14.52 4.85
C ASP A 174 -13.05 -14.54 5.20
N ARG A 175 -12.23 -13.98 4.30
CA ARG A 175 -10.77 -13.94 4.46
C ARG A 175 -10.26 -12.58 4.91
N PHE A 176 -10.88 -11.49 4.43
CA PHE A 176 -10.45 -10.13 4.72
C PHE A 176 -11.65 -9.23 5.04
N PRO A 177 -11.49 -8.27 5.96
CA PRO A 177 -12.39 -7.13 6.00
C PRO A 177 -12.26 -6.33 4.70
N ILE A 178 -13.40 -5.84 4.18
CA ILE A 178 -13.47 -5.10 2.91
C ILE A 178 -14.12 -3.76 3.17
N VAL A 179 -13.58 -2.70 2.60
CA VAL A 179 -14.18 -1.36 2.58
C VAL A 179 -14.16 -0.81 1.17
N SER A 180 -15.26 -0.20 0.76
CA SER A 180 -15.36 0.45 -0.55
C SER A 180 -15.23 1.96 -0.44
N VAL A 181 -14.41 2.56 -1.29
CA VAL A 181 -14.10 3.99 -1.26
C VAL A 181 -14.05 4.61 -2.64
N SER A 182 -14.15 5.92 -2.69
CA SER A 182 -13.78 6.71 -3.85
C SER A 182 -12.77 7.77 -3.45
N GLY A 183 -11.53 7.61 -3.87
CA GLY A 183 -10.50 8.64 -3.74
C GLY A 183 -10.80 9.90 -4.56
N ASN A 184 -11.82 9.86 -5.43
CA ASN A 184 -12.26 11.00 -6.23
C ASN A 184 -13.34 11.83 -5.53
N THR A 185 -14.35 11.18 -4.96
CA THR A 185 -15.50 11.85 -4.32
C THR A 185 -15.40 11.95 -2.81
N GLY A 186 -14.48 11.23 -2.19
CA GLY A 186 -14.34 11.14 -0.73
C GLY A 186 -15.28 10.13 -0.07
N ARG A 187 -16.16 9.46 -0.85
CA ARG A 187 -17.10 8.48 -0.30
C ARG A 187 -16.34 7.32 0.34
N GLY A 188 -16.78 6.87 1.53
CA GLY A 188 -16.23 5.73 2.25
C GLY A 188 -14.92 5.99 3.01
N LEU A 189 -14.30 7.19 2.88
CA LEU A 189 -13.00 7.46 3.50
C LEU A 189 -13.04 7.44 5.03
N GLU A 190 -14.11 7.93 5.65
CA GLU A 190 -14.24 7.90 7.12
C GLU A 190 -14.41 6.48 7.67
N GLU A 191 -15.03 5.59 6.89
CA GLU A 191 -15.10 4.18 7.22
C GLU A 191 -13.74 3.50 7.08
N LEU A 192 -13.02 3.79 6.00
CA LEU A 192 -11.65 3.30 5.83
C LEU A 192 -10.75 3.74 6.99
N LYS A 193 -10.82 5.00 7.42
CA LYS A 193 -10.06 5.49 8.56
C LYS A 193 -10.37 4.69 9.83
N ARG A 194 -11.64 4.43 10.11
CA ARG A 194 -12.07 3.63 11.29
C ARG A 194 -11.61 2.18 11.23
N MET A 195 -11.63 1.56 10.04
CA MET A 195 -11.20 0.17 9.88
C MET A 195 -9.68 0.01 9.87
N ALA A 196 -8.95 1.06 9.51
CA ALA A 196 -7.49 1.07 9.53
C ALA A 196 -6.91 1.24 10.95
N PHE A 197 -7.79 1.47 11.90
CA PHE A 197 -7.53 1.70 13.32
C PHE A 197 -8.08 0.60 14.20
#